data_48834f606553cb12544b5792498da737
#
_entry.id   48834f606553cb12544b5792498da737
#
_cell.length_a   1.000
_cell.length_b   1.000
_cell.length_c   1.000
_cell.angle_alpha   90.00
_cell.angle_beta   90.00
_cell.angle_gamma   90.00
#
_symmetry.space_group_name_H-M   'P 1'
#
loop_
_entity.id
_entity.type
_entity.pdbx_description
1 polymer ?
#
loop_
_entity_poly.entity_id
_entity_poly.type
_entity_poly.pdbx_seq_one_letter_code
_entity_poly.pdbx_strand_id
1 'polypeptide(L)'
;MKKSNFYRFRNYLRAIAIGALIFILIYASAMLAPKLISDKSTKLKVYRMSNNESNNCTMNLYNDYVTSLKGVSIQPYAADTQYVIDLKGPYSKISVSTYNSIRKEWEDKDIIALGNEQYSIKPEAVGYFDHDHTVTYRVSIENGDDIQKYYFTVK
;
A
#
# COMPACT_ATOMS: atom_id res chain seq x y z
N MET A 1 -44.76 -53.39 -5.05
CA MET A 1 -44.76 -51.91 -4.93
C MET A 1 -43.65 -51.29 -4.08
N LYS A 2 -42.59 -51.94 -3.65
CA LYS A 2 -41.52 -51.38 -2.78
C LYS A 2 -40.27 -50.84 -3.53
N LYS A 3 -40.03 -51.18 -4.79
CA LYS A 3 -38.81 -50.81 -5.53
C LYS A 3 -38.81 -49.35 -6.02
N SER A 4 -39.94 -48.74 -6.31
CA SER A 4 -40.05 -47.37 -6.82
C SER A 4 -39.63 -46.29 -5.79
N ASN A 5 -39.96 -46.49 -4.51
CA ASN A 5 -39.62 -45.53 -3.45
C ASN A 5 -38.11 -45.49 -3.15
N PHE A 6 -37.42 -46.64 -3.29
CA PHE A 6 -35.97 -46.70 -3.07
C PHE A 6 -35.18 -45.92 -4.13
N TYR A 7 -35.58 -45.97 -5.40
CA TYR A 7 -34.93 -45.22 -6.47
C TYR A 7 -35.15 -43.70 -6.31
N ARG A 8 -36.36 -43.27 -5.90
CA ARG A 8 -36.62 -41.84 -5.61
C ARG A 8 -35.80 -41.34 -4.45
N PHE A 9 -35.68 -42.12 -3.37
CA PHE A 9 -34.87 -41.75 -2.20
C PHE A 9 -33.37 -41.63 -2.55
N ARG A 10 -32.83 -42.55 -3.34
CA ARG A 10 -31.43 -42.53 -3.80
C ARG A 10 -31.13 -41.31 -4.69
N ASN A 11 -32.05 -40.95 -5.54
CA ASN A 11 -31.90 -39.75 -6.38
C ASN A 11 -31.99 -38.44 -5.55
N TYR A 12 -32.80 -38.41 -4.52
CA TYR A 12 -32.88 -37.29 -3.57
C TYR A 12 -31.56 -37.11 -2.80
N LEU A 13 -31.00 -38.21 -2.30
CA LEU A 13 -29.70 -38.19 -1.61
C LEU A 13 -28.57 -37.72 -2.53
N ARG A 14 -28.58 -38.11 -3.79
CA ARG A 14 -27.60 -37.63 -4.78
C ARG A 14 -27.74 -36.15 -5.05
N ALA A 15 -28.96 -35.67 -5.20
CA ALA A 15 -29.23 -34.21 -5.42
C ALA A 15 -28.75 -33.37 -4.22
N ILE A 16 -29.02 -33.84 -2.99
CA ILE A 16 -28.54 -33.17 -1.76
C ILE A 16 -27.02 -33.16 -1.69
N ALA A 17 -26.36 -34.28 -2.00
CA ALA A 17 -24.91 -34.38 -1.99
C ALA A 17 -24.26 -33.47 -3.02
N ILE A 18 -24.82 -33.35 -4.24
CA ILE A 18 -24.35 -32.43 -5.29
C ILE A 18 -24.54 -30.98 -4.85
N GLY A 19 -25.71 -30.65 -4.28
CA GLY A 19 -25.98 -29.29 -3.77
C GLY A 19 -25.01 -28.88 -2.66
N ALA A 20 -24.73 -29.78 -1.71
CA ALA A 20 -23.75 -29.52 -0.65
C ALA A 20 -22.33 -29.33 -1.19
N LEU A 21 -21.94 -30.10 -2.21
CA LEU A 21 -20.62 -30.00 -2.83
C LEU A 21 -20.43 -28.69 -3.59
N ILE A 22 -21.47 -28.23 -4.32
CA ILE A 22 -21.49 -26.91 -4.96
C ILE A 22 -21.38 -25.79 -3.93
N PHE A 23 -22.14 -25.89 -2.83
CA PHE A 23 -22.10 -24.89 -1.77
C PHE A 23 -20.72 -24.80 -1.11
N ILE A 24 -20.07 -25.94 -0.85
CA ILE A 24 -18.69 -25.98 -0.33
C ILE A 24 -17.69 -25.35 -1.30
N LEU A 25 -17.83 -25.61 -2.60
CA LEU A 25 -16.96 -25.00 -3.63
C LEU A 25 -17.12 -23.48 -3.71
N ILE A 26 -18.37 -22.99 -3.67
CA ILE A 26 -18.64 -21.53 -3.68
C ILE A 26 -18.08 -20.89 -2.40
N TYR A 27 -18.29 -21.50 -1.23
CA TYR A 27 -17.79 -20.99 0.04
C TYR A 27 -16.25 -21.00 0.08
N ALA A 28 -15.62 -22.08 -0.38
CA ALA A 28 -14.16 -22.18 -0.46
C ALA A 28 -13.56 -21.14 -1.43
N SER A 29 -14.20 -20.91 -2.58
CA SER A 29 -13.76 -19.89 -3.53
C SER A 29 -13.90 -18.48 -2.96
N ALA A 30 -14.98 -18.18 -2.24
CA ALA A 30 -15.19 -16.89 -1.58
C ALA A 30 -14.20 -16.61 -0.44
N MET A 31 -13.76 -17.68 0.26
CA MET A 31 -12.75 -17.58 1.33
C MET A 31 -11.32 -17.46 0.79
N LEU A 32 -11.04 -18.06 -0.37
CA LEU A 32 -9.71 -18.03 -0.98
C LEU A 32 -9.48 -16.78 -1.85
N ALA A 33 -10.53 -16.22 -2.45
CA ALA A 33 -10.45 -15.04 -3.30
C ALA A 33 -9.76 -13.83 -2.62
N PRO A 34 -10.10 -13.44 -1.37
CA PRO A 34 -9.43 -12.32 -0.72
C PRO A 34 -7.94 -12.58 -0.44
N LYS A 35 -7.54 -13.84 -0.17
CA LYS A 35 -6.12 -14.19 0.05
C LYS A 35 -5.31 -14.13 -1.24
N LEU A 36 -5.89 -14.58 -2.36
CA LEU A 36 -5.24 -14.52 -3.68
C LEU A 36 -5.13 -13.08 -4.20
N ILE A 37 -6.10 -12.22 -3.87
CA ILE A 37 -6.07 -10.79 -4.23
C ILE A 37 -5.06 -10.04 -3.34
N SER A 38 -4.94 -10.41 -2.05
CA SER A 38 -4.00 -9.78 -1.11
C SER A 38 -2.53 -9.98 -1.50
N ASP A 39 -2.17 -11.11 -2.14
CA ASP A 39 -0.78 -11.36 -2.57
C ASP A 39 -0.39 -10.60 -3.85
N LYS A 40 -1.34 -9.99 -4.56
CA LYS A 40 -1.09 -9.14 -5.74
C LYS A 40 -1.03 -7.65 -5.41
N SER A 41 -1.26 -7.24 -4.18
CA SER A 41 -1.17 -5.84 -3.80
C SER A 41 0.30 -5.38 -3.78
N THR A 42 0.56 -4.24 -4.38
CA THR A 42 1.88 -3.60 -4.31
C THR A 42 2.19 -3.25 -2.86
N LYS A 43 3.31 -3.76 -2.35
CA LYS A 43 3.79 -3.46 -1.00
C LYS A 43 4.82 -2.35 -1.09
N LEU A 44 4.59 -1.30 -0.33
CA LEU A 44 5.47 -0.14 -0.25
C LEU A 44 6.14 -0.10 1.13
N LYS A 45 7.46 0.12 1.12
CA LYS A 45 8.20 0.54 2.31
C LYS A 45 9.04 1.76 1.97
N VAL A 46 9.18 2.66 2.91
CA VAL A 46 10.07 3.82 2.80
C VAL A 46 11.06 3.78 3.95
N TYR A 47 12.33 3.90 3.62
CA TYR A 47 13.41 3.94 4.61
C TYR A 47 14.10 5.29 4.55
N ARG A 48 14.42 5.84 5.72
CA ARG A 48 15.41 6.89 5.84
C ARG A 48 16.78 6.23 5.91
N MET A 49 17.65 6.59 4.98
CA MET A 49 19.06 6.16 4.98
C MET A 49 19.94 7.37 5.21
N SER A 50 20.85 7.28 6.16
CA SER A 50 21.83 8.28 6.50
C SER A 50 23.24 7.73 6.25
N ASN A 51 24.21 8.61 6.04
CA ASN A 51 25.63 8.23 6.01
C ASN A 51 26.08 7.59 7.33
N ASN A 52 25.38 7.88 8.42
CA ASN A 52 25.53 7.16 9.69
C ASN A 52 24.40 6.11 9.81
N GLU A 53 24.73 4.83 9.64
CA GLU A 53 23.78 3.71 9.65
C GLU A 53 22.92 3.65 10.93
N SER A 54 23.43 4.15 12.07
CA SER A 54 22.67 4.21 13.32
C SER A 54 21.41 5.08 13.23
N ASN A 55 21.33 5.96 12.24
CA ASN A 55 20.19 6.84 11.98
C ASN A 55 19.21 6.30 10.94
N ASN A 56 19.45 5.10 10.40
CA ASN A 56 18.54 4.48 9.46
C ASN A 56 17.26 4.03 10.17
N CYS A 57 16.11 4.35 9.59
CA CYS A 57 14.83 3.91 10.13
C CYS A 57 13.78 3.72 9.03
N THR A 58 12.80 2.84 9.31
CA THR A 58 11.62 2.71 8.47
C THR A 58 10.65 3.85 8.76
N MET A 59 10.15 4.47 7.69
CA MET A 59 9.17 5.54 7.80
C MET A 59 7.77 4.99 8.06
N ASN A 60 7.00 5.67 8.89
CA ASN A 60 5.58 5.38 9.07
C ASN A 60 4.79 5.96 7.90
N LEU A 61 4.01 5.11 7.23
CA LEU A 61 3.20 5.48 6.09
C LEU A 61 1.73 5.57 6.48
N TYR A 62 1.04 6.55 5.90
CA TYR A 62 -0.39 6.77 6.06
C TYR A 62 -1.06 6.68 4.68
N ASN A 63 -2.28 6.16 4.63
CA ASN A 63 -3.04 6.04 3.37
C ASN A 63 -3.82 7.32 3.03
N ASP A 64 -4.06 8.16 4.03
CA ASP A 64 -4.79 9.40 3.86
C ASP A 64 -3.92 10.62 4.18
N TYR A 65 -4.10 11.70 3.42
CA TYR A 65 -3.46 12.97 3.74
C TYR A 65 -4.08 13.57 5.00
N VAL A 66 -3.24 13.73 6.02
CA VAL A 66 -3.67 14.28 7.31
C VAL A 66 -3.30 15.76 7.37
N THR A 67 -4.31 16.64 7.37
CA THR A 67 -4.12 18.11 7.49
C THR A 67 -3.72 18.53 8.90
N SER A 68 -3.95 17.67 9.91
CA SER A 68 -3.55 17.91 11.29
C SER A 68 -2.50 16.90 11.69
N LEU A 69 -1.31 17.35 12.05
CA LEU A 69 -0.20 16.51 12.52
C LEU A 69 -0.43 15.91 13.92
N LYS A 70 -1.58 16.17 14.53
CA LYS A 70 -1.95 15.63 15.84
C LYS A 70 -2.13 14.11 15.76
N GLY A 71 -1.24 13.37 16.38
CA GLY A 71 -1.24 11.91 16.37
C GLY A 71 -0.46 11.27 15.22
N VAL A 72 0.13 12.07 14.33
CA VAL A 72 1.03 11.57 13.27
C VAL A 72 2.43 11.38 13.85
N SER A 73 3.04 10.23 13.60
CA SER A 73 4.44 9.99 13.95
C SER A 73 5.33 10.71 12.95
N ILE A 74 5.92 11.82 13.39
CA ILE A 74 6.82 12.65 12.59
C ILE A 74 8.25 12.19 12.83
N GLN A 75 8.98 11.92 11.74
CA GLN A 75 10.38 11.57 11.80
C GLN A 75 11.25 12.84 11.76
N PRO A 76 12.38 12.90 12.52
CA PRO A 76 13.26 14.05 12.46
C PRO A 76 13.91 14.19 11.09
N TYR A 77 13.98 15.42 10.59
CA TYR A 77 14.74 15.76 9.39
C TYR A 77 16.24 15.61 9.66
N ALA A 78 16.96 15.13 8.66
CA ALA A 78 18.42 15.13 8.69
C ALA A 78 18.94 15.42 7.28
N ALA A 79 19.77 16.45 7.14
CA ALA A 79 20.26 16.98 5.86
C ALA A 79 21.05 15.93 5.05
N ASP A 80 21.77 15.03 5.71
CA ASP A 80 22.63 14.03 5.09
C ASP A 80 21.93 12.70 4.83
N THR A 81 20.61 12.75 4.71
CA THR A 81 19.79 11.56 4.51
C THR A 81 19.20 11.53 3.11
N GLN A 82 18.84 10.34 2.66
CA GLN A 82 17.95 10.13 1.53
C GLN A 82 16.81 9.21 1.95
N TYR A 83 15.67 9.34 1.30
CA TYR A 83 14.57 8.40 1.47
C TYR A 83 14.63 7.39 0.35
N VAL A 84 14.62 6.10 0.70
CA VAL A 84 14.59 5.00 -0.26
C VAL A 84 13.23 4.34 -0.21
N ILE A 85 12.57 4.33 -1.35
CA ILE A 85 11.31 3.64 -1.58
C ILE A 85 11.64 2.24 -2.08
N ASP A 86 11.14 1.21 -1.41
CA ASP A 86 11.25 -0.19 -1.79
C ASP A 86 9.84 -0.69 -2.14
N LEU A 87 9.64 -1.03 -3.42
CA LEU A 87 8.39 -1.52 -3.97
C LEU A 87 8.48 -3.03 -4.19
N LYS A 88 7.38 -3.72 -3.92
CA LYS A 88 7.24 -5.15 -4.23
C LYS A 88 5.84 -5.41 -4.78
N GLY A 89 5.79 -5.95 -5.97
CA GLY A 89 4.54 -6.29 -6.65
C GLY A 89 4.34 -5.49 -7.94
N PRO A 90 3.21 -5.67 -8.61
CA PRO A 90 2.97 -5.04 -9.91
C PRO A 90 2.68 -3.55 -9.77
N TYR A 91 3.35 -2.73 -10.56
CA TYR A 91 3.05 -1.31 -10.75
C TYR A 91 3.46 -0.88 -12.16
N SER A 92 2.80 0.15 -12.69
CA SER A 92 3.12 0.73 -13.99
C SER A 92 3.92 2.01 -13.87
N LYS A 93 3.67 2.79 -12.79
CA LYS A 93 4.34 4.06 -12.57
C LYS A 93 4.42 4.37 -11.08
N ILE A 94 5.47 5.07 -10.70
CA ILE A 94 5.65 5.68 -9.39
C ILE A 94 5.92 7.18 -9.56
N SER A 95 5.35 7.99 -8.69
CA SER A 95 5.65 9.41 -8.58
C SER A 95 5.70 9.84 -7.11
N VAL A 96 6.47 10.87 -6.85
CA VAL A 96 6.60 11.47 -5.52
C VAL A 96 6.35 12.95 -5.61
N SER A 97 5.61 13.48 -4.65
CA SER A 97 5.35 14.92 -4.53
C SER A 97 5.49 15.36 -3.10
N THR A 98 5.82 16.64 -2.88
CA THR A 98 5.77 17.29 -1.58
C THR A 98 4.64 18.31 -1.54
N TYR A 99 4.04 18.51 -0.38
CA TYR A 99 3.00 19.52 -0.21
C TYR A 99 3.61 20.88 0.09
N ASN A 100 3.34 21.83 -0.80
CA ASN A 100 3.69 23.22 -0.58
C ASN A 100 2.56 23.92 0.19
N SER A 101 2.80 24.22 1.46
CA SER A 101 1.80 24.82 2.36
C SER A 101 1.42 26.26 1.97
N ILE A 102 2.32 27.00 1.33
CA ILE A 102 2.10 28.37 0.88
C ILE A 102 1.17 28.41 -0.33
N ARG A 103 1.48 27.59 -1.34
CA ARG A 103 0.69 27.51 -2.58
C ARG A 103 -0.53 26.59 -2.44
N LYS A 104 -0.58 25.76 -1.38
CA LYS A 104 -1.62 24.75 -1.14
C LYS A 104 -1.74 23.72 -2.26
N GLU A 105 -0.61 23.36 -2.85
CA GLU A 105 -0.54 22.41 -3.96
C GLU A 105 0.54 21.35 -3.75
N TRP A 106 0.45 20.26 -4.49
CA TRP A 106 1.45 19.20 -4.53
C TRP A 106 2.43 19.47 -5.65
N GLU A 107 3.72 19.53 -5.31
CA GLU A 107 4.82 19.70 -6.26
C GLU A 107 5.53 18.37 -6.49
N ASP A 108 5.63 17.95 -7.74
CA ASP A 108 6.31 16.71 -8.10
C ASP A 108 7.82 16.82 -7.85
N LYS A 109 8.41 15.73 -7.41
CA LYS A 109 9.83 15.60 -7.10
C LYS A 109 10.50 14.56 -7.98
N ASP A 110 11.74 14.83 -8.33
CA ASP A 110 12.58 13.90 -9.03
C ASP A 110 12.89 12.70 -8.16
N ILE A 111 12.76 11.50 -8.73
CA ILE A 111 13.14 10.25 -8.12
C ILE A 111 14.25 9.61 -8.94
N ILE A 112 15.22 8.98 -8.25
CA ILE A 112 16.35 8.31 -8.86
C ILE A 112 16.17 6.82 -8.70
N ALA A 113 16.06 6.08 -9.81
CA ALA A 113 16.01 4.63 -9.78
C ALA A 113 17.34 4.05 -9.32
N LEU A 114 17.32 3.22 -8.27
CA LEU A 114 18.51 2.53 -7.74
C LEU A 114 18.66 1.11 -8.29
N GLY A 115 17.63 0.60 -9.00
CA GLY A 115 17.49 -0.79 -9.42
C GLY A 115 16.70 -1.62 -8.40
N ASN A 116 16.35 -2.87 -8.78
CA ASN A 116 15.61 -3.80 -7.91
C ASN A 116 14.33 -3.22 -7.31
N GLU A 117 13.56 -2.43 -8.10
CA GLU A 117 12.32 -1.78 -7.66
C GLU A 117 12.53 -0.78 -6.50
N GLN A 118 13.74 -0.23 -6.38
CA GLN A 118 14.08 0.79 -5.39
C GLN A 118 14.30 2.14 -6.04
N TYR A 119 13.84 3.19 -5.35
CA TYR A 119 13.95 4.58 -5.78
C TYR A 119 14.43 5.44 -4.63
N SER A 120 15.29 6.40 -4.94
CA SER A 120 15.79 7.37 -3.98
C SER A 120 15.13 8.73 -4.20
N ILE A 121 14.79 9.39 -3.10
CA ILE A 121 14.33 10.75 -3.05
C ILE A 121 15.34 11.56 -2.24
N LYS A 122 15.77 12.70 -2.79
CA LYS A 122 16.56 13.66 -2.03
C LYS A 122 15.63 14.40 -1.07
N PRO A 123 15.99 14.50 0.22
CA PRO A 123 15.21 15.29 1.17
C PRO A 123 15.12 16.76 0.74
N GLU A 124 13.94 17.35 0.91
CA GLU A 124 13.78 18.80 0.84
C GLU A 124 14.22 19.41 2.16
N ALA A 125 14.91 20.54 2.06
CA ALA A 125 15.18 21.34 3.23
C ALA A 125 13.85 21.88 3.79
N VAL A 126 13.61 21.65 5.08
CA VAL A 126 12.46 22.22 5.76
C VAL A 126 12.59 23.75 5.71
N GLY A 127 11.69 24.39 4.99
CA GLY A 127 11.72 25.83 4.81
C GLY A 127 11.46 26.55 6.14
N TYR A 128 12.17 27.63 6.40
CA TYR A 128 12.00 28.47 7.60
C TYR A 128 10.59 29.06 7.74
N PHE A 129 9.80 29.00 6.67
CA PHE A 129 8.45 29.59 6.57
C PHE A 129 7.31 28.56 6.68
N ASP A 130 7.61 27.27 6.78
CA ASP A 130 6.57 26.29 7.06
C ASP A 130 6.14 26.40 8.52
N HIS A 131 4.86 26.71 8.73
CA HIS A 131 4.28 26.99 10.04
C HIS A 131 4.56 25.90 11.09
N ASP A 132 4.79 24.67 10.65
CA ASP A 132 5.05 23.51 11.53
C ASP A 132 6.46 22.94 11.36
N HIS A 133 7.34 23.54 10.54
CA HIS A 133 8.66 23.02 10.20
C HIS A 133 8.60 21.54 9.73
N THR A 134 7.60 21.20 8.93
CA THR A 134 7.39 19.84 8.45
C THR A 134 7.26 19.79 6.94
N VAL A 135 7.76 18.70 6.35
CA VAL A 135 7.55 18.38 4.93
C VAL A 135 6.77 17.08 4.83
N THR A 136 5.64 17.13 4.15
CA THR A 136 4.84 15.94 3.86
C THR A 136 5.10 15.47 2.44
N TYR A 137 5.50 14.21 2.31
CA TYR A 137 5.70 13.52 1.05
C TYR A 137 4.48 12.67 0.71
N ARG A 138 4.13 12.63 -0.55
CA ARG A 138 3.13 11.74 -1.13
C ARG A 138 3.81 10.83 -2.15
N VAL A 139 3.74 9.53 -1.96
CA VAL A 139 4.15 8.51 -2.92
C VAL A 139 2.89 7.98 -3.60
N SER A 140 2.79 8.15 -4.90
CA SER A 140 1.68 7.63 -5.71
C SER A 140 2.17 6.47 -6.56
N ILE A 141 1.45 5.36 -6.51
CA ILE A 141 1.75 4.13 -7.24
C ILE A 141 0.57 3.84 -8.14
N GLU A 142 0.81 3.76 -9.43
CA GLU A 142 -0.21 3.45 -10.45
C GLU A 142 -0.06 1.98 -10.86
N ASN A 143 -1.17 1.27 -10.94
CA ASN A 143 -1.25 -0.08 -11.47
C ASN A 143 -2.51 -0.22 -12.32
N GLY A 144 -2.37 0.01 -13.62
CA GLY A 144 -3.51 0.19 -14.52
C GLY A 144 -4.33 1.41 -14.13
N ASP A 145 -5.62 1.22 -13.86
CA ASP A 145 -6.54 2.29 -13.46
C ASP A 145 -6.55 2.54 -11.94
N ASP A 146 -5.85 1.72 -11.16
CA ASP A 146 -5.77 1.87 -9.71
C ASP A 146 -4.60 2.78 -9.32
N ILE A 147 -4.87 3.79 -8.48
CA ILE A 147 -3.87 4.72 -7.96
C ILE A 147 -3.89 4.65 -6.44
N GLN A 148 -2.83 4.11 -5.87
CA GLN A 148 -2.62 4.05 -4.43
C GLN A 148 -1.72 5.21 -4.00
N LYS A 149 -2.09 5.90 -2.91
CA LYS A 149 -1.36 7.04 -2.37
C LYS A 149 -0.94 6.75 -0.93
N TYR A 150 0.31 7.03 -0.65
CA TYR A 150 0.90 6.88 0.68
C TYR A 150 1.58 8.19 1.08
N TYR A 151 1.51 8.51 2.35
CA TYR A 151 2.03 9.77 2.89
C TYR A 151 2.98 9.51 4.03
N PHE A 152 4.04 10.31 4.14
CA PHE A 152 4.89 10.37 5.32
C PHE A 152 5.35 11.81 5.55
N THR A 153 5.57 12.17 6.81
CA THR A 153 5.94 13.52 7.20
C THR A 153 7.25 13.51 7.99
N VAL A 154 8.10 14.48 7.71
CA VAL A 154 9.38 14.73 8.38
C VAL A 154 9.40 16.13 8.98
N LYS A 155 10.15 16.32 10.09
CA LYS A 155 10.26 17.58 10.81
C LYS A 155 11.73 17.94 11.03
#